data_85614da108ef6c046c31788dc034bb8c
#
_entry.id   85614da108ef6c046c31788dc034bb8c
#
_cell.length_a   1.000
_cell.length_b   1.000
_cell.length_c   1.000
_cell.angle_alpha   90.00
_cell.angle_beta   90.00
_cell.angle_gamma   90.00
#
_symmetry.space_group_name_H-M   'P 1'
#
loop_
_entity.id
_entity.type
_entity.pdbx_description
1 polymer ?
#
loop_
_entity_poly.entity_id
_entity_poly.type
_entity_poly.pdbx_seq_one_letter_code
_entity_poly.pdbx_strand_id
1 'polypeptide(L)'
;MKARHFLPAAAALLLLAACTHELKTARVSDERFVPLKEGSEIGFTADYDMEYVTGGVPKDVMDKINCTLITEELYEPEGTDMPAACKNWLEVSCAGYQDDAETMMEDMDIDPEDAGWMLNWSSSVSGAFTGSCKARGWQSYCCASSDYQGGAHGMYGETHRVFDLATGEQVQESDFLREGADEDEDLAELLYDKLMAGLDEEEDALFGIPGPNENFSVSDEGVTWHYNPYEIAPYAFGVLEATLTWEELKPFLK
;
A
#
# COMPACT_ATOMS: atom_id res chain seq x y z
N MET A 1 -70.93 14.42 -19.82
CA MET A 1 -69.45 14.68 -20.10
C MET A 1 -68.76 14.88 -18.79
N LYS A 2 -67.94 13.89 -18.36
CA LYS A 2 -67.15 13.96 -17.11
C LYS A 2 -65.74 14.33 -17.48
N ALA A 3 -65.24 15.50 -17.01
CA ALA A 3 -63.88 15.93 -17.19
C ALA A 3 -62.97 15.11 -16.26
N ARG A 4 -61.93 14.46 -16.83
CA ARG A 4 -60.87 13.79 -16.10
C ARG A 4 -59.73 14.80 -15.87
N HIS A 5 -59.50 15.12 -14.61
CA HIS A 5 -58.31 15.87 -14.22
C HIS A 5 -57.11 14.93 -14.21
N PHE A 6 -56.10 15.20 -15.06
CA PHE A 6 -54.77 14.65 -14.96
C PHE A 6 -53.97 15.47 -13.95
N LEU A 7 -53.53 14.82 -12.88
CA LEU A 7 -52.49 15.35 -12.00
C LEU A 7 -51.12 15.02 -12.64
N PRO A 8 -50.22 15.97 -12.73
CA PRO A 8 -48.84 15.67 -13.13
C PRO A 8 -48.09 15.04 -11.95
N ALA A 9 -47.49 13.86 -12.21
CA ALA A 9 -46.57 13.23 -11.30
C ALA A 9 -45.29 14.09 -11.23
N ALA A 10 -45.07 14.70 -10.09
CA ALA A 10 -43.78 15.38 -9.79
C ALA A 10 -42.73 14.29 -9.55
N ALA A 11 -41.83 14.12 -10.49
CA ALA A 11 -40.62 13.34 -10.29
C ALA A 11 -39.72 14.07 -9.29
N ALA A 12 -39.65 13.57 -8.07
CA ALA A 12 -38.65 14.02 -7.11
C ALA A 12 -37.28 13.54 -7.55
N LEU A 13 -36.47 14.43 -8.13
CA LEU A 13 -35.05 14.22 -8.30
C LEU A 13 -34.42 14.24 -6.90
N LEU A 14 -34.08 13.08 -6.36
CA LEU A 14 -33.16 12.94 -5.24
C LEU A 14 -31.78 13.31 -5.76
N LEU A 15 -31.38 14.57 -5.56
CA LEU A 15 -29.99 14.99 -5.59
C LEU A 15 -29.32 14.31 -4.40
N LEU A 16 -28.66 13.16 -4.65
CA LEU A 16 -27.62 12.65 -3.78
C LEU A 16 -26.48 13.69 -3.80
N ALA A 17 -26.48 14.57 -2.80
CA ALA A 17 -25.30 15.37 -2.50
C ALA A 17 -24.22 14.35 -2.13
N ALA A 18 -23.27 14.12 -3.03
CA ALA A 18 -22.03 13.46 -2.68
C ALA A 18 -21.38 14.36 -1.62
N CYS A 19 -21.47 13.96 -0.35
CA CYS A 19 -20.66 14.55 0.70
C CYS A 19 -19.22 14.18 0.33
N THR A 20 -18.48 15.16 -0.20
CA THR A 20 -17.03 15.03 -0.35
C THR A 20 -16.45 15.05 1.06
N HIS A 21 -16.26 13.89 1.64
CA HIS A 21 -15.55 13.74 2.90
C HIS A 21 -14.07 14.03 2.62
N GLU A 22 -13.57 15.15 3.14
CA GLU A 22 -12.13 15.41 3.16
C GLU A 22 -11.58 14.78 4.44
N LEU A 23 -10.71 13.78 4.28
CA LEU A 23 -10.06 13.12 5.40
C LEU A 23 -9.26 14.14 6.22
N LYS A 24 -9.35 14.03 7.54
CA LYS A 24 -8.42 14.67 8.46
C LYS A 24 -7.47 13.60 8.94
N THR A 25 -6.20 13.85 8.77
CA THR A 25 -5.14 12.92 9.12
C THR A 25 -4.20 13.50 10.15
N ALA A 26 -3.42 12.65 10.78
CA ALA A 26 -2.25 13.00 11.57
C ALA A 26 -1.12 12.06 11.17
N ARG A 27 0.10 12.41 11.55
CA ARG A 27 1.29 11.62 11.29
C ARG A 27 2.02 11.32 12.59
N VAL A 28 2.56 10.11 12.70
CA VAL A 28 3.40 9.66 13.81
C VAL A 28 4.66 9.04 13.25
N SER A 29 5.81 9.45 13.79
CA SER A 29 7.12 8.93 13.38
C SER A 29 8.04 8.79 14.58
N ASP A 30 8.88 7.79 14.57
CA ASP A 30 9.99 7.60 15.53
C ASP A 30 11.08 6.73 14.89
N GLU A 31 12.27 6.77 15.45
CA GLU A 31 13.43 5.99 15.04
C GLU A 31 14.16 5.45 16.28
N ARG A 32 14.67 4.24 16.18
CA ARG A 32 15.48 3.64 17.23
C ARG A 32 16.71 2.96 16.65
N PHE A 33 17.87 3.24 17.26
CA PHE A 33 19.11 2.53 17.00
C PHE A 33 19.43 1.60 18.17
N VAL A 34 19.71 0.33 17.89
CA VAL A 34 20.15 -0.69 18.85
C VAL A 34 21.61 -1.05 18.50
N PRO A 35 22.60 -0.62 19.28
CA PRO A 35 24.00 -0.95 18.99
C PRO A 35 24.27 -2.44 19.20
N LEU A 36 25.15 -3.03 18.40
CA LEU A 36 25.62 -4.42 18.55
C LEU A 36 26.20 -4.68 19.95
N LYS A 37 26.98 -3.70 20.46
CA LYS A 37 27.52 -3.65 21.84
C LYS A 37 27.62 -2.20 22.27
N GLU A 38 27.72 -1.96 23.56
CA GLU A 38 27.85 -0.61 24.12
C GLU A 38 28.96 0.20 23.41
N GLY A 39 28.61 1.36 22.87
CA GLY A 39 29.49 2.26 22.15
C GLY A 39 29.81 1.86 20.71
N SER A 40 29.18 0.82 20.15
CA SER A 40 29.30 0.44 18.75
C SER A 40 28.54 1.39 17.83
N GLU A 41 29.12 1.72 16.67
CA GLU A 41 28.42 2.36 15.55
C GLU A 41 27.74 1.33 14.62
N ILE A 42 28.07 0.03 14.79
CA ILE A 42 27.39 -1.08 14.14
C ILE A 42 26.16 -1.42 14.96
N GLY A 43 25.03 -1.57 14.31
CA GLY A 43 23.78 -1.81 15.01
C GLY A 43 22.60 -2.00 14.07
N PHE A 44 21.42 -2.08 14.67
CA PHE A 44 20.14 -2.14 13.99
C PHE A 44 19.41 -0.81 14.11
N THR A 45 18.92 -0.30 12.99
CA THR A 45 18.04 0.88 12.96
C THR A 45 16.65 0.45 12.55
N ALA A 46 15.66 0.79 13.35
CA ALA A 46 14.25 0.67 12.95
C ALA A 46 13.60 2.05 12.98
N ASP A 47 12.77 2.37 11.99
CA ASP A 47 12.02 3.61 11.93
C ASP A 47 10.62 3.39 11.34
N TYR A 48 9.71 4.26 11.76
CA TYR A 48 8.38 4.35 11.16
C TYR A 48 7.97 5.80 10.91
N ASP A 49 7.13 6.00 9.87
CA ASP A 49 6.52 7.28 9.54
C ASP A 49 5.11 7.05 8.95
N MET A 50 4.09 7.01 9.80
CA MET A 50 2.75 6.57 9.45
C MET A 50 1.72 7.70 9.53
N GLU A 51 1.02 7.95 8.42
CA GLU A 51 -0.17 8.79 8.39
C GLU A 51 -1.41 7.95 8.71
N TYR A 52 -2.34 8.49 9.49
CA TYR A 52 -3.57 7.82 9.89
C TYR A 52 -4.75 8.77 10.00
N VAL A 53 -5.97 8.24 9.95
CA VAL A 53 -7.20 9.04 9.96
C VAL A 53 -7.54 9.48 11.38
N THR A 54 -7.83 10.79 11.54
CA THR A 54 -8.28 11.40 12.81
C THR A 54 -9.66 12.03 12.72
N GLY A 55 -10.27 12.06 11.52
CA GLY A 55 -11.62 12.59 11.30
C GLY A 55 -11.91 12.85 9.83
N GLY A 56 -12.95 13.65 9.59
CA GLY A 56 -13.44 13.91 8.21
C GLY A 56 -14.44 12.86 7.72
N VAL A 57 -14.52 11.73 8.39
CA VAL A 57 -15.46 10.61 8.16
C VAL A 57 -16.12 10.20 9.49
N PRO A 58 -17.23 9.42 9.48
CA PRO A 58 -17.81 8.85 10.69
C PRO A 58 -16.79 8.03 11.49
N LYS A 59 -16.99 7.96 12.82
CA LYS A 59 -16.04 7.31 13.71
C LYS A 59 -15.82 5.84 13.38
N ASP A 60 -16.86 5.11 13.06
CA ASP A 60 -16.79 3.70 12.68
C ASP A 60 -16.03 3.46 11.37
N VAL A 61 -16.15 4.36 10.41
CA VAL A 61 -15.36 4.37 9.16
C VAL A 61 -13.88 4.63 9.47
N MET A 62 -13.60 5.66 10.28
CA MET A 62 -12.25 5.97 10.74
C MET A 62 -11.59 4.79 11.46
N ASP A 63 -12.33 4.19 12.40
CA ASP A 63 -11.84 3.05 13.19
C ASP A 63 -11.51 1.85 12.30
N LYS A 64 -12.32 1.55 11.28
CA LYS A 64 -12.06 0.47 10.33
C LYS A 64 -10.80 0.73 9.50
N ILE A 65 -10.67 1.92 8.92
CA ILE A 65 -9.47 2.28 8.13
C ILE A 65 -8.23 2.12 8.99
N ASN A 66 -8.20 2.74 10.17
CA ASN A 66 -7.04 2.65 11.07
C ASN A 66 -6.76 1.22 11.53
N CYS A 67 -7.81 0.42 11.81
CA CYS A 67 -7.66 -0.98 12.16
C CYS A 67 -6.99 -1.77 11.04
N THR A 68 -7.46 -1.61 9.78
CA THR A 68 -6.84 -2.26 8.62
C THR A 68 -5.37 -1.88 8.48
N LEU A 69 -5.03 -0.58 8.60
CA LEU A 69 -3.63 -0.13 8.51
C LEU A 69 -2.76 -0.74 9.63
N ILE A 70 -3.29 -0.87 10.86
CA ILE A 70 -2.58 -1.47 11.99
C ILE A 70 -2.35 -2.97 11.76
N THR A 71 -3.39 -3.70 11.35
CA THR A 71 -3.29 -5.15 11.20
C THR A 71 -2.49 -5.59 9.98
N GLU A 72 -2.64 -4.88 8.88
CA GLU A 72 -2.10 -5.29 7.59
C GLU A 72 -0.71 -4.69 7.28
N GLU A 73 -0.39 -3.52 7.84
CA GLU A 73 0.89 -2.85 7.55
C GLU A 73 1.89 -2.96 8.71
N LEU A 74 1.38 -3.02 9.96
CA LEU A 74 2.24 -3.16 11.14
C LEU A 74 2.22 -4.59 11.72
N TYR A 75 1.38 -5.48 11.17
CA TYR A 75 1.20 -6.86 11.66
C TYR A 75 0.83 -6.93 13.15
N GLU A 76 0.16 -5.89 13.63
CA GLU A 76 -0.26 -5.78 15.02
C GLU A 76 -1.67 -6.34 15.23
N PRO A 77 -2.04 -6.76 16.46
CA PRO A 77 -3.41 -7.15 16.78
C PRO A 77 -4.42 -6.03 16.47
N GLU A 78 -5.68 -6.41 16.24
CA GLU A 78 -6.76 -5.47 15.99
C GLU A 78 -6.77 -4.31 17.00
N GLY A 79 -6.81 -3.07 16.49
CA GLY A 79 -6.78 -1.86 17.28
C GLY A 79 -7.04 -0.62 16.40
N THR A 80 -7.17 0.53 17.05
CA THR A 80 -7.40 1.82 16.37
C THR A 80 -6.44 2.92 16.83
N ASP A 81 -5.53 2.60 17.75
CA ASP A 81 -4.52 3.53 18.30
C ASP A 81 -3.22 3.38 17.50
N MET A 82 -3.13 4.07 16.37
CA MET A 82 -1.97 4.03 15.49
C MET A 82 -0.65 4.39 16.22
N PRO A 83 -0.57 5.47 17.03
CA PRO A 83 0.65 5.75 17.79
C PRO A 83 1.10 4.60 18.71
N ALA A 84 0.17 3.91 19.37
CA ALA A 84 0.51 2.78 20.22
C ALA A 84 0.98 1.57 19.41
N ALA A 85 0.32 1.27 18.28
CA ALA A 85 0.70 0.19 17.37
C ALA A 85 2.09 0.42 16.77
N CYS A 86 2.37 1.61 16.24
CA CYS A 86 3.69 1.97 15.71
C CYS A 86 4.80 1.84 16.75
N LYS A 87 4.53 2.27 18.00
CA LYS A 87 5.50 2.12 19.08
C LYS A 87 5.77 0.65 19.41
N ASN A 88 4.73 -0.19 19.43
CA ASN A 88 4.90 -1.63 19.65
C ASN A 88 5.67 -2.29 18.52
N TRP A 89 5.34 -1.95 17.27
CA TRP A 89 6.10 -2.40 16.09
C TRP A 89 7.59 -2.08 16.23
N LEU A 90 7.95 -0.84 16.63
CA LEU A 90 9.33 -0.42 16.83
C LEU A 90 10.01 -1.22 17.95
N GLU A 91 9.31 -1.50 19.05
CA GLU A 91 9.83 -2.30 20.17
C GLU A 91 10.08 -3.75 19.74
N VAL A 92 9.14 -4.35 18.98
CA VAL A 92 9.26 -5.72 18.48
C VAL A 92 10.35 -5.84 17.44
N SER A 93 10.43 -4.91 16.47
CA SER A 93 11.47 -4.89 15.44
C SER A 93 12.89 -4.79 16.01
N CYS A 94 13.04 -4.05 17.11
CA CYS A 94 14.34 -3.91 17.77
C CYS A 94 14.70 -5.08 18.70
N ALA A 95 13.71 -5.93 19.04
CA ALA A 95 13.94 -7.04 19.95
C ALA A 95 14.72 -8.17 19.25
N GLY A 96 15.70 -8.72 19.94
CA GLY A 96 16.46 -9.87 19.45
C GLY A 96 17.66 -9.54 18.55
N TYR A 97 17.79 -8.31 18.03
CA TYR A 97 18.90 -7.96 17.12
C TYR A 97 20.28 -8.42 17.63
N GLN A 98 20.60 -8.18 18.90
CA GLN A 98 21.91 -8.51 19.45
C GLN A 98 22.16 -10.03 19.47
N ASP A 99 21.16 -10.82 19.85
CA ASP A 99 21.23 -12.28 19.89
C ASP A 99 21.33 -12.87 18.47
N ASP A 100 20.56 -12.32 17.53
CA ASP A 100 20.57 -12.74 16.13
C ASP A 100 21.89 -12.38 15.43
N ALA A 101 22.43 -11.19 15.69
CA ALA A 101 23.72 -10.75 15.19
C ALA A 101 24.88 -11.59 15.78
N GLU A 102 24.83 -11.93 17.07
CA GLU A 102 25.81 -12.84 17.72
C GLU A 102 25.77 -14.22 17.07
N THR A 103 24.57 -14.77 16.84
CA THR A 103 24.40 -16.04 16.13
C THR A 103 24.96 -15.97 14.71
N MET A 104 24.69 -14.91 13.96
CA MET A 104 25.23 -14.73 12.61
C MET A 104 26.77 -14.63 12.60
N MET A 105 27.35 -13.92 13.58
CA MET A 105 28.80 -13.84 13.72
C MET A 105 29.44 -15.20 13.95
N GLU A 106 28.84 -16.05 14.81
CA GLU A 106 29.32 -17.38 15.10
C GLU A 106 29.18 -18.33 13.88
N ASP A 107 28.01 -18.34 13.24
CA ASP A 107 27.71 -19.24 12.13
C ASP A 107 28.52 -18.94 10.87
N MET A 108 28.83 -17.66 10.62
CA MET A 108 29.55 -17.22 9.42
C MET A 108 31.01 -16.84 9.68
N ASP A 109 31.51 -17.02 10.91
CA ASP A 109 32.88 -16.62 11.33
C ASP A 109 33.19 -15.14 11.00
N ILE A 110 32.23 -14.25 11.31
CA ILE A 110 32.33 -12.82 11.02
C ILE A 110 33.11 -12.12 12.14
N ASP A 111 34.22 -11.45 11.78
CA ASP A 111 34.86 -10.50 12.66
C ASP A 111 34.21 -9.10 12.47
N PRO A 112 33.61 -8.49 13.52
CA PRO A 112 32.99 -7.18 13.41
C PRO A 112 33.99 -6.06 13.01
N GLU A 113 35.28 -6.22 13.22
CA GLU A 113 36.29 -5.24 12.80
C GLU A 113 36.53 -5.28 11.28
N ASP A 114 36.38 -6.45 10.65
CA ASP A 114 36.63 -6.63 9.22
C ASP A 114 35.33 -6.59 8.40
N ALA A 115 34.21 -7.18 8.89
CA ALA A 115 32.97 -7.37 8.16
C ALA A 115 31.73 -6.82 8.88
N GLY A 116 31.91 -5.86 9.79
CA GLY A 116 30.83 -5.27 10.59
C GLY A 116 29.69 -4.64 9.78
N TRP A 117 29.96 -4.29 8.52
CA TRP A 117 28.91 -3.81 7.62
C TRP A 117 27.77 -4.83 7.40
N MET A 118 28.05 -6.13 7.50
CA MET A 118 27.04 -7.19 7.41
C MET A 118 26.10 -7.23 8.61
N LEU A 119 26.49 -6.57 9.70
CA LEU A 119 25.74 -6.50 10.97
C LEU A 119 25.02 -5.15 11.15
N ASN A 120 25.12 -4.24 10.18
CA ASN A 120 24.34 -3.01 10.14
C ASN A 120 22.99 -3.33 9.49
N TRP A 121 22.00 -3.66 10.32
CA TRP A 121 20.67 -4.02 9.85
C TRP A 121 19.72 -2.82 9.94
N SER A 122 18.68 -2.86 9.15
CA SER A 122 17.64 -1.84 9.19
C SER A 122 16.27 -2.39 8.83
N SER A 123 15.23 -1.83 9.43
CA SER A 123 13.85 -2.07 9.05
C SER A 123 13.09 -0.75 9.09
N SER A 124 12.31 -0.47 8.06
CA SER A 124 11.49 0.74 8.01
C SER A 124 10.09 0.46 7.49
N VAL A 125 9.11 1.23 7.99
CA VAL A 125 7.75 1.25 7.48
C VAL A 125 7.27 2.69 7.39
N SER A 126 6.72 3.07 6.23
CA SER A 126 6.14 4.40 6.05
C SER A 126 4.81 4.30 5.31
N GLY A 127 3.85 5.12 5.70
CA GLY A 127 2.53 5.08 5.11
C GLY A 127 1.92 6.48 4.94
N ALA A 128 1.23 6.68 3.81
CA ALA A 128 0.58 7.95 3.51
C ALA A 128 -0.66 7.79 2.64
N PHE A 129 -1.64 8.65 2.85
CA PHE A 129 -2.75 8.79 1.92
C PHE A 129 -2.27 9.48 0.64
N THR A 130 -2.60 8.88 -0.51
CA THR A 130 -2.14 9.32 -1.83
C THR A 130 -3.33 9.77 -2.71
N GLY A 131 -3.53 9.18 -3.88
CA GLY A 131 -4.59 9.52 -4.81
C GLY A 131 -6.01 9.27 -4.29
N SER A 132 -7.00 9.87 -4.94
CA SER A 132 -8.41 9.61 -4.65
C SER A 132 -9.26 9.66 -5.91
N CYS A 133 -10.30 8.82 -5.96
CA CYS A 133 -11.37 8.89 -6.97
C CYS A 133 -12.62 9.49 -6.32
N LYS A 134 -12.79 10.81 -6.46
CA LYS A 134 -13.88 11.56 -5.82
C LYS A 134 -15.26 11.11 -6.28
N ALA A 135 -15.39 10.74 -7.56
CA ALA A 135 -16.66 10.28 -8.11
C ALA A 135 -17.15 8.97 -7.46
N ARG A 136 -16.23 8.16 -6.93
CA ARG A 136 -16.52 6.89 -6.25
C ARG A 136 -16.45 7.01 -4.72
N GLY A 137 -15.91 8.11 -4.18
CA GLY A 137 -15.67 8.28 -2.74
C GLY A 137 -14.52 7.42 -2.23
N TRP A 138 -13.56 7.07 -3.09
CA TRP A 138 -12.43 6.19 -2.80
C TRP A 138 -11.15 6.98 -2.53
N GLN A 139 -10.36 6.49 -1.58
CA GLN A 139 -9.10 7.07 -1.17
C GLN A 139 -8.01 6.01 -1.14
N SER A 140 -6.90 6.27 -1.82
CA SER A 140 -5.72 5.40 -1.81
C SER A 140 -4.82 5.69 -0.63
N TYR A 141 -4.16 4.64 -0.14
CA TYR A 141 -3.09 4.67 0.84
C TYR A 141 -1.92 3.85 0.30
N CYS A 142 -0.71 4.36 0.41
CA CYS A 142 0.53 3.63 0.09
C CYS A 142 1.28 3.39 1.38
N CYS A 143 1.67 2.15 1.63
CA CYS A 143 2.61 1.76 2.67
C CYS A 143 3.86 1.19 2.02
N ALA A 144 5.00 1.83 2.24
CA ALA A 144 6.30 1.34 1.81
C ALA A 144 7.04 0.72 2.99
N SER A 145 7.66 -0.42 2.77
CA SER A 145 8.48 -1.09 3.76
C SER A 145 9.85 -1.48 3.19
N SER A 146 10.85 -1.48 4.03
CA SER A 146 12.17 -2.03 3.68
C SER A 146 12.79 -2.77 4.85
N ASP A 147 13.56 -3.81 4.54
CA ASP A 147 14.28 -4.62 5.50
C ASP A 147 15.66 -5.00 4.96
N TYR A 148 16.69 -4.87 5.78
CA TYR A 148 18.03 -5.31 5.50
C TYR A 148 18.63 -6.00 6.72
N GLN A 149 18.98 -7.25 6.57
CA GLN A 149 19.57 -8.09 7.61
C GLN A 149 20.92 -8.67 7.16
N GLY A 150 21.71 -7.84 6.48
CA GLY A 150 22.99 -8.27 5.91
C GLY A 150 22.86 -8.87 4.51
N GLY A 151 24.01 -9.11 3.86
CA GLY A 151 24.04 -9.65 2.51
C GLY A 151 24.19 -8.60 1.41
N ALA A 152 23.90 -8.98 0.15
CA ALA A 152 24.18 -8.15 -1.02
C ALA A 152 23.25 -6.93 -1.15
N HIS A 153 22.00 -7.04 -0.73
CA HIS A 153 21.00 -5.96 -0.73
C HIS A 153 19.86 -6.29 0.22
N GLY A 154 19.09 -5.27 0.61
CA GLY A 154 17.85 -5.43 1.34
C GLY A 154 16.67 -5.79 0.43
N MET A 155 15.52 -6.00 1.06
CA MET A 155 14.24 -6.10 0.38
C MET A 155 13.41 -4.84 0.68
N TYR A 156 12.65 -4.39 -0.29
CA TYR A 156 11.69 -3.31 -0.11
C TYR A 156 10.47 -3.57 -0.99
N GLY A 157 9.37 -2.95 -0.64
CA GLY A 157 8.14 -3.03 -1.42
C GLY A 157 7.13 -2.00 -0.99
N GLU A 158 6.08 -1.90 -1.78
CA GLU A 158 4.94 -1.01 -1.54
C GLU A 158 3.65 -1.81 -1.57
N THR A 159 2.79 -1.55 -0.58
CA THR A 159 1.42 -2.05 -0.55
C THR A 159 0.47 -0.88 -0.76
N HIS A 160 -0.35 -0.96 -1.78
CA HIS A 160 -1.37 0.03 -2.07
C HIS A 160 -2.74 -0.50 -1.68
N ARG A 161 -3.48 0.29 -0.90
CA ARG A 161 -4.85 -0.01 -0.47
C ARG A 161 -5.78 1.11 -0.86
N VAL A 162 -6.97 0.75 -1.27
CA VAL A 162 -8.02 1.72 -1.57
C VAL A 162 -9.15 1.54 -0.57
N PHE A 163 -9.59 2.62 0.06
CA PHE A 163 -10.66 2.62 1.03
C PHE A 163 -11.90 3.34 0.49
N ASP A 164 -13.06 2.74 0.66
CA ASP A 164 -14.35 3.41 0.47
C ASP A 164 -14.64 4.29 1.69
N LEU A 165 -14.67 5.61 1.50
CA LEU A 165 -14.88 6.58 2.58
C LEU A 165 -16.32 6.60 3.14
N ALA A 166 -17.26 5.91 2.50
CA ALA A 166 -18.61 5.75 3.02
C ALA A 166 -18.70 4.60 4.03
N THR A 167 -17.88 3.56 3.89
CA THR A 167 -17.96 2.32 4.68
C THR A 167 -16.73 2.04 5.53
N GLY A 168 -15.56 2.55 5.11
CA GLY A 168 -14.24 2.25 5.68
C GLY A 168 -13.68 0.89 5.26
N GLU A 169 -14.39 0.16 4.41
CA GLU A 169 -13.93 -1.12 3.88
C GLU A 169 -12.85 -0.90 2.82
N GLN A 170 -11.92 -1.84 2.70
CA GLN A 170 -10.98 -1.88 1.60
C GLN A 170 -11.71 -2.28 0.32
N VAL A 171 -11.46 -1.53 -0.75
CA VAL A 171 -11.94 -1.82 -2.10
C VAL A 171 -11.03 -2.89 -2.71
N GLN A 172 -11.64 -3.95 -3.25
CA GLN A 172 -10.96 -5.01 -3.98
C GLN A 172 -11.18 -4.82 -5.48
N GLU A 173 -10.34 -5.41 -6.33
CA GLU A 173 -10.54 -5.41 -7.78
C GLU A 173 -11.91 -5.94 -8.17
N SER A 174 -12.37 -6.97 -7.46
CA SER A 174 -13.72 -7.54 -7.62
C SER A 174 -14.86 -6.57 -7.31
N ASP A 175 -14.61 -5.38 -6.72
CA ASP A 175 -15.66 -4.39 -6.48
C ASP A 175 -15.95 -3.52 -7.73
N PHE A 176 -15.00 -3.40 -8.63
CA PHE A 176 -15.14 -2.59 -9.84
C PHE A 176 -14.93 -3.36 -11.14
N LEU A 177 -14.10 -4.40 -11.17
CA LEU A 177 -13.91 -5.25 -12.33
C LEU A 177 -15.07 -6.27 -12.45
N ARG A 178 -15.47 -6.60 -13.68
CA ARG A 178 -16.43 -7.67 -13.94
C ARG A 178 -15.82 -9.04 -13.62
N GLU A 179 -16.66 -10.03 -13.40
CA GLU A 179 -16.23 -11.42 -13.19
C GLU A 179 -15.34 -11.91 -14.35
N GLY A 180 -14.20 -12.48 -14.01
CA GLY A 180 -13.20 -13.00 -14.94
C GLY A 180 -12.38 -11.91 -15.67
N ALA A 181 -12.45 -10.66 -15.24
CA ALA A 181 -11.60 -9.60 -15.83
C ALA A 181 -10.13 -9.74 -15.41
N ASP A 182 -9.86 -10.30 -14.26
CA ASP A 182 -8.52 -10.62 -13.75
C ASP A 182 -7.78 -11.68 -14.59
N GLU A 183 -8.54 -12.56 -15.30
CA GLU A 183 -8.01 -13.56 -16.23
C GLU A 183 -8.15 -13.12 -17.71
N ASP A 184 -8.56 -11.88 -17.97
CA ASP A 184 -8.84 -11.40 -19.33
C ASP A 184 -7.54 -11.04 -20.06
N GLU A 185 -7.27 -11.72 -21.19
CA GLU A 185 -6.05 -11.53 -21.98
C GLU A 185 -5.93 -10.09 -22.52
N ASP A 186 -7.05 -9.43 -22.86
CA ASP A 186 -7.04 -8.06 -23.37
C ASP A 186 -6.66 -7.05 -22.27
N LEU A 187 -7.08 -7.29 -21.01
CA LEU A 187 -6.68 -6.46 -19.86
C LEU A 187 -5.19 -6.64 -19.54
N ALA A 188 -4.73 -7.89 -19.53
CA ALA A 188 -3.32 -8.21 -19.30
C ALA A 188 -2.40 -7.59 -20.38
N GLU A 189 -2.83 -7.64 -21.64
CA GLU A 189 -2.10 -7.01 -22.75
C GLU A 189 -2.02 -5.49 -22.62
N LEU A 190 -3.11 -4.82 -22.19
CA LEU A 190 -3.10 -3.39 -21.91
C LEU A 190 -2.15 -3.02 -20.76
N LEU A 191 -2.11 -3.79 -19.68
CA LEU A 191 -1.17 -3.59 -18.57
C LEU A 191 0.27 -3.77 -19.05
N TYR A 192 0.54 -4.83 -19.83
CA TYR A 192 1.85 -5.09 -20.41
C TYR A 192 2.33 -3.92 -21.27
N ASP A 193 1.49 -3.40 -22.17
CA ASP A 193 1.83 -2.27 -23.04
C ASP A 193 2.19 -1.01 -22.24
N LYS A 194 1.47 -0.75 -21.12
CA LYS A 194 1.79 0.38 -20.22
C LYS A 194 3.13 0.21 -19.53
N LEU A 195 3.43 -0.99 -19.05
CA LEU A 195 4.71 -1.31 -18.41
C LEU A 195 5.87 -1.17 -19.42
N MET A 196 5.73 -1.76 -20.59
CA MET A 196 6.77 -1.70 -21.63
C MET A 196 7.03 -0.27 -22.13
N ALA A 197 6.00 0.58 -22.19
CA ALA A 197 6.16 1.98 -22.53
C ALA A 197 7.03 2.77 -21.51
N GLY A 198 7.14 2.28 -20.28
CA GLY A 198 7.99 2.85 -19.22
C GLY A 198 9.40 2.27 -19.14
N LEU A 199 9.68 1.17 -19.83
CA LEU A 199 10.91 0.38 -19.68
C LEU A 199 11.93 0.58 -20.82
N ASP A 200 11.96 1.74 -21.50
CA ASP A 200 12.97 2.10 -22.50
C ASP A 200 13.35 0.96 -23.48
N GLU A 201 12.36 0.17 -23.96
CA GLU A 201 12.50 -0.87 -24.98
C GLU A 201 13.36 -2.11 -24.58
N GLU A 202 13.54 -2.43 -23.31
CA GLU A 202 14.16 -3.70 -22.90
C GLU A 202 13.16 -4.85 -23.03
N GLU A 203 13.09 -5.48 -24.20
CA GLU A 203 12.10 -6.50 -24.57
C GLU A 203 12.06 -7.72 -23.61
N ASP A 204 13.14 -8.02 -22.89
CA ASP A 204 13.25 -9.14 -21.96
C ASP A 204 13.17 -8.71 -20.47
N ALA A 205 12.69 -7.49 -20.18
CA ALA A 205 12.64 -6.98 -18.82
C ALA A 205 11.63 -7.72 -17.93
N LEU A 206 10.49 -8.15 -18.48
CA LEU A 206 9.43 -8.79 -17.74
C LEU A 206 9.51 -10.32 -17.81
N PHE A 207 9.14 -10.98 -16.71
CA PHE A 207 9.08 -12.45 -16.61
C PHE A 207 7.89 -13.07 -17.37
N GLY A 208 6.96 -12.23 -17.86
CA GLY A 208 5.77 -12.62 -18.60
C GLY A 208 4.79 -11.48 -18.77
N ILE A 209 3.57 -11.76 -19.19
CA ILE A 209 2.49 -10.78 -19.28
C ILE A 209 1.84 -10.68 -17.90
N PRO A 210 1.92 -9.53 -17.22
CA PRO A 210 1.33 -9.36 -15.89
C PRO A 210 -0.18 -9.11 -16.00
N GLY A 211 -0.91 -9.58 -14.99
CA GLY A 211 -2.34 -9.25 -14.78
C GLY A 211 -2.54 -8.34 -13.58
N PRO A 212 -3.79 -8.01 -13.26
CA PRO A 212 -4.17 -7.41 -11.98
C PRO A 212 -3.65 -8.25 -10.81
N ASN A 213 -3.23 -7.59 -9.70
CA ASN A 213 -2.55 -8.24 -8.58
C ASN A 213 -3.04 -7.78 -7.20
N GLU A 214 -4.22 -7.14 -7.12
CA GLU A 214 -4.81 -6.54 -5.90
C GLU A 214 -3.95 -5.43 -5.25
N ASN A 215 -2.77 -5.10 -5.81
CA ASN A 215 -1.91 -4.02 -5.35
C ASN A 215 -2.08 -2.79 -6.25
N PHE A 216 -3.10 -1.99 -5.98
CA PHE A 216 -3.48 -0.88 -6.84
C PHE A 216 -3.84 0.39 -6.07
N SER A 217 -3.70 1.52 -6.75
CA SER A 217 -4.18 2.83 -6.31
C SER A 217 -5.16 3.42 -7.31
N VAL A 218 -5.95 4.41 -6.87
CA VAL A 218 -6.94 5.08 -7.71
C VAL A 218 -6.75 6.58 -7.72
N SER A 219 -7.15 7.18 -8.84
CA SER A 219 -7.27 8.62 -9.01
C SER A 219 -8.57 8.98 -9.73
N ASP A 220 -8.85 10.27 -9.89
CA ASP A 220 -9.96 10.72 -10.73
C ASP A 220 -9.76 10.33 -12.21
N GLU A 221 -8.53 10.00 -12.62
CA GLU A 221 -8.16 9.66 -14.00
C GLU A 221 -8.24 8.15 -14.28
N GLY A 222 -7.95 7.29 -13.29
CA GLY A 222 -7.91 5.84 -13.50
C GLY A 222 -7.44 5.03 -12.31
N VAL A 223 -6.95 3.84 -12.61
CA VAL A 223 -6.36 2.86 -11.68
C VAL A 223 -4.90 2.64 -12.06
N THR A 224 -4.03 2.61 -11.08
CA THR A 224 -2.61 2.25 -11.24
C THR A 224 -2.35 0.97 -10.49
N TRP A 225 -1.87 -0.07 -11.15
CA TRP A 225 -1.35 -1.29 -10.56
C TRP A 225 0.14 -1.14 -10.28
N HIS A 226 0.57 -1.64 -9.12
CA HIS A 226 1.95 -1.57 -8.65
C HIS A 226 2.49 -2.99 -8.47
N TYR A 227 3.67 -3.23 -9.03
CA TYR A 227 4.34 -4.54 -9.01
C TYR A 227 5.68 -4.39 -8.30
N ASN A 228 5.85 -5.12 -7.22
CA ASN A 228 7.03 -5.06 -6.39
C ASN A 228 8.27 -5.72 -7.03
N PRO A 229 9.49 -5.44 -6.55
CA PRO A 229 10.70 -6.12 -7.01
C PRO A 229 10.54 -7.64 -6.99
N TYR A 230 10.99 -8.31 -8.04
CA TYR A 230 10.86 -9.74 -8.29
C TYR A 230 9.45 -10.27 -8.61
N GLU A 231 8.41 -9.45 -8.57
CA GLU A 231 7.05 -9.89 -8.88
C GLU A 231 6.89 -10.18 -10.39
N ILE A 232 7.26 -9.22 -11.22
CA ILE A 232 7.15 -9.34 -12.69
C ILE A 232 8.45 -9.02 -13.43
N ALA A 233 9.50 -8.55 -12.73
CA ALA A 233 10.78 -8.17 -13.29
C ALA A 233 11.92 -8.39 -12.29
N PRO A 234 13.22 -8.42 -12.72
CA PRO A 234 14.36 -8.46 -11.81
C PRO A 234 14.39 -7.28 -10.84
N TYR A 235 14.98 -7.49 -9.66
CA TYR A 235 15.11 -6.51 -8.57
C TYR A 235 15.58 -5.11 -9.02
N ALA A 236 16.49 -5.07 -10.01
CA ALA A 236 17.08 -3.82 -10.49
C ALA A 236 16.07 -2.86 -11.15
N PHE A 237 14.90 -3.35 -11.55
CA PHE A 237 13.83 -2.53 -12.12
C PHE A 237 12.99 -1.81 -11.05
N GLY A 238 13.11 -2.21 -9.78
CA GLY A 238 12.36 -1.60 -8.70
C GLY A 238 10.87 -1.94 -8.72
N VAL A 239 10.05 -1.01 -8.20
CA VAL A 239 8.60 -1.08 -8.31
C VAL A 239 8.20 -0.61 -9.71
N LEU A 240 7.39 -1.39 -10.38
CA LEU A 240 6.85 -1.06 -11.70
C LEU A 240 5.37 -0.71 -11.60
N GLU A 241 4.93 0.23 -12.44
CA GLU A 241 3.57 0.76 -12.41
C GLU A 241 2.90 0.72 -13.78
N ALA A 242 1.63 0.32 -13.81
CA ALA A 242 0.79 0.37 -15.00
C ALA A 242 -0.50 1.14 -14.70
N THR A 243 -0.69 2.28 -15.35
CA THR A 243 -1.90 3.11 -15.19
C THR A 243 -2.84 2.94 -16.38
N LEU A 244 -4.08 2.52 -16.10
CA LEU A 244 -5.17 2.53 -17.05
C LEU A 244 -6.20 3.60 -16.66
N THR A 245 -6.61 4.40 -17.63
CA THR A 245 -7.68 5.38 -17.43
C THR A 245 -9.04 4.69 -17.24
N TRP A 246 -9.99 5.36 -16.60
CA TRP A 246 -11.37 4.83 -16.48
C TRP A 246 -12.02 4.55 -17.84
N GLU A 247 -11.62 5.24 -18.93
CA GLU A 247 -12.11 4.98 -20.28
C GLU A 247 -11.50 3.69 -20.88
N GLU A 248 -10.19 3.45 -20.68
CA GLU A 248 -9.52 2.20 -21.08
C GLU A 248 -10.08 1.00 -20.30
N LEU A 249 -10.40 1.18 -19.03
CA LEU A 249 -10.97 0.13 -18.18
C LEU A 249 -12.44 -0.19 -18.48
N LYS A 250 -13.15 0.66 -19.20
CA LYS A 250 -14.60 0.54 -19.41
C LYS A 250 -15.10 -0.84 -19.89
N PRO A 251 -14.39 -1.57 -20.78
CA PRO A 251 -14.81 -2.92 -21.19
C PRO A 251 -14.75 -3.97 -20.06
N PHE A 252 -13.95 -3.70 -19.02
CA PHE A 252 -13.67 -4.62 -17.92
C PHE A 252 -14.40 -4.25 -16.63
N LEU A 253 -15.10 -3.11 -16.59
CA LEU A 253 -15.88 -2.68 -15.43
C LEU A 253 -17.21 -3.43 -15.35
N LYS A 254 -17.77 -3.50 -14.11
CA LYS A 254 -19.15 -3.97 -13.83
C LYS A 254 -20.21 -3.05 -14.44
#